data_d612cd059a76ee8c72cffa569050cc9d
#
_entry.id   d612cd059a76ee8c72cffa569050cc9d
#
_cell.length_a   1.000
_cell.length_b   1.000
_cell.length_c   1.000
_cell.angle_alpha   90.00
_cell.angle_beta   90.00
_cell.angle_gamma   90.00
#
_symmetry.space_group_name_H-M   'P 1'
#
loop_
_entity.id
_entity.type
_entity.pdbx_description
1 polymer ?
#
loop_
_entity_poly.entity_id
_entity_poly.type
_entity_poly.pdbx_seq_one_letter_code
_entity_poly.pdbx_strand_id
1 'polypeptide(L)'
;APEGGLRIVGISNGATIRRAGNGPAPELRLEARGGQDELIWLLNGRQIGRVPAGRALQQRFSDAGRYQITVMDDAGRYDRVEISVR
;
A
#
# COMPACT_ATOMS: atom_id res chain seq x y z
N ALA A 1 14.25 -15.44 0.71
CA ALA A 1 13.03 -14.73 0.33
C ALA A 1 12.08 -15.68 -0.35
N PRO A 2 10.79 -15.54 -0.14
CA PRO A 2 9.83 -16.38 -0.83
C PRO A 2 9.87 -16.09 -2.32
N GLU A 3 10.11 -17.10 -3.09
CA GLU A 3 10.14 -16.98 -4.54
C GLU A 3 8.76 -16.65 -5.06
N GLY A 4 8.70 -15.71 -5.98
CA GLY A 4 7.46 -15.31 -6.58
C GLY A 4 6.49 -14.69 -5.59
N GLY A 5 6.98 -14.27 -4.44
CA GLY A 5 6.14 -13.63 -3.45
C GLY A 5 5.64 -12.29 -3.89
N LEU A 6 4.47 -11.92 -3.41
CA LEU A 6 3.92 -10.60 -3.64
C LEU A 6 4.69 -9.59 -2.80
N ARG A 7 5.06 -8.47 -3.41
CA ARG A 7 5.88 -7.47 -2.72
C ARG A 7 5.39 -6.06 -3.05
N ILE A 8 5.20 -5.27 -2.00
CA ILE A 8 4.90 -3.85 -2.17
C ILE A 8 6.18 -3.13 -2.56
N VAL A 9 6.11 -2.31 -3.61
CA VAL A 9 7.26 -1.56 -4.10
C VAL A 9 6.97 -0.07 -4.03
N GLY A 10 8.04 0.73 -4.02
CA GLY A 10 7.92 2.18 -3.99
C GLY A 10 7.72 2.77 -2.61
N ILE A 11 7.48 1.94 -1.61
CA ILE A 11 7.29 2.39 -0.23
C ILE A 11 8.11 1.48 0.66
N SER A 12 8.90 2.06 1.54
CA SER A 12 9.69 1.29 2.48
C SER A 12 8.93 1.10 3.78
N ASN A 13 9.10 -0.06 4.40
CA ASN A 13 8.54 -0.29 5.71
C ASN A 13 9.16 0.69 6.71
N GLY A 14 8.32 1.35 7.48
CA GLY A 14 8.78 2.36 8.43
C GLY A 14 8.92 3.75 7.84
N ALA A 15 8.54 3.95 6.59
CA ALA A 15 8.65 5.26 5.95
C ALA A 15 7.77 6.30 6.65
N THR A 16 8.23 7.54 6.63
CA THR A 16 7.47 8.67 7.15
C THR A 16 7.11 9.59 6.00
N ILE A 17 5.83 9.86 5.85
CA ILE A 17 5.31 10.76 4.82
C ILE A 17 4.93 12.07 5.49
N ARG A 18 5.45 13.16 4.97
CA ARG A 18 5.17 14.48 5.54
C ARG A 18 4.20 15.25 4.67
N ARG A 19 3.26 15.89 5.34
CA ARG A 19 2.38 16.83 4.67
C ARG A 19 3.10 18.17 4.55
N ALA A 20 3.01 18.78 3.40
CA ALA A 20 3.67 20.05 3.15
C ALA A 20 2.81 21.21 3.69
N GLY A 21 3.07 21.63 4.92
CA GLY A 21 2.40 22.78 5.52
C GLY A 21 0.89 22.73 5.40
N ASN A 22 0.31 23.73 4.74
CA ASN A 22 -1.13 23.81 4.50
C ASN A 22 -1.53 23.14 3.18
N GLY A 23 -0.65 22.35 2.61
CA GLY A 23 -0.91 21.69 1.34
C GLY A 23 -1.96 20.59 1.45
N PRO A 24 -2.34 20.03 0.31
CA PRO A 24 -3.31 18.94 0.30
C PRO A 24 -2.77 17.71 1.01
N ALA A 25 -3.69 16.82 1.39
CA ALA A 25 -3.31 15.56 2.02
C ALA A 25 -2.39 14.78 1.08
N PRO A 26 -1.38 14.10 1.63
CA PRO A 26 -0.48 13.32 0.78
C PRO A 26 -1.22 12.18 0.11
N GLU A 27 -0.86 11.92 -1.13
CA GLU A 27 -1.43 10.84 -1.91
C GLU A 27 -0.30 9.92 -2.33
N LEU A 28 -0.46 8.65 -2.07
CA LEU A 28 0.55 7.65 -2.40
C LEU A 28 0.05 6.74 -3.50
N ARG A 29 0.97 6.36 -4.35
CA ARG A 29 0.70 5.37 -5.38
C ARG A 29 1.12 4.01 -4.83
N LEU A 30 0.13 3.17 -4.54
CA LEU A 30 0.37 1.85 -3.98
C LEU A 30 0.57 0.86 -5.12
N GLU A 31 1.72 0.22 -5.12
CA GLU A 31 2.12 -0.65 -6.20
C GLU A 31 2.74 -1.91 -5.64
N ALA A 32 2.52 -3.04 -6.30
CA ALA A 32 3.09 -4.31 -5.87
C ALA A 32 3.53 -5.13 -7.07
N ARG A 33 4.49 -6.00 -6.86
CA ARG A 33 4.99 -6.91 -7.87
C ARG A 33 4.83 -8.34 -7.41
N GLY A 34 4.72 -9.26 -8.35
CA GLY A 34 4.67 -10.68 -8.08
C GLY A 34 3.29 -11.23 -7.81
N GLY A 35 2.25 -10.42 -7.93
CA GLY A 35 0.89 -10.87 -7.71
C GLY A 35 0.29 -11.53 -8.93
N GLN A 36 -0.80 -12.26 -8.71
CA GLN A 36 -1.56 -12.92 -9.77
C GLN A 36 -3.00 -12.44 -9.76
N ASP A 37 -3.54 -12.22 -10.95
CA ASP A 37 -4.93 -11.84 -11.17
C ASP A 37 -5.25 -10.49 -10.53
N GLU A 38 -5.95 -10.46 -9.43
CA GLU A 38 -6.32 -9.21 -8.79
C GLU A 38 -5.60 -9.01 -7.47
N LEU A 39 -5.31 -7.76 -7.17
CA LEU A 39 -4.70 -7.38 -5.91
C LEU A 39 -5.73 -6.65 -5.06
N ILE A 40 -5.84 -7.07 -3.81
CA ILE A 40 -6.73 -6.44 -2.84
C ILE A 40 -5.85 -5.66 -1.88
N TRP A 41 -6.12 -4.37 -1.77
CA TRP A 41 -5.37 -3.48 -0.89
C TRP A 41 -6.17 -3.21 0.38
N LEU A 42 -5.51 -3.31 1.52
CA LEU A 42 -6.10 -3.05 2.82
C LEU A 42 -5.33 -1.96 3.53
N LEU A 43 -6.04 -1.10 4.20
CA LEU A 43 -5.46 -0.05 5.03
C LEU A 43 -5.97 -0.25 6.44
N ASN A 44 -5.07 -0.55 7.37
CA ASN A 44 -5.42 -0.87 8.77
C ASN A 44 -6.47 -1.98 8.87
N GLY A 45 -6.35 -2.98 7.98
CA GLY A 45 -7.26 -4.11 7.98
C GLY A 45 -8.56 -3.89 7.20
N ARG A 46 -8.76 -2.71 6.64
CA ARG A 46 -9.98 -2.40 5.89
C ARG A 46 -9.66 -2.37 4.40
N GLN A 47 -10.46 -3.02 3.59
CA GLN A 47 -10.28 -3.02 2.16
C GLN A 47 -10.50 -1.62 1.58
N ILE A 48 -9.53 -1.11 0.85
CA ILE A 48 -9.60 0.22 0.25
C ILE A 48 -9.67 0.16 -1.27
N GLY A 49 -9.35 -0.97 -1.87
CA GLY A 49 -9.43 -1.08 -3.30
C GLY A 49 -9.06 -2.44 -3.81
N ARG A 50 -9.39 -2.68 -5.06
CA ARG A 50 -9.07 -3.91 -5.78
C ARG A 50 -8.66 -3.51 -7.18
N VAL A 51 -7.47 -3.92 -7.59
CA VAL A 51 -6.94 -3.58 -8.92
C VAL A 51 -6.32 -4.82 -9.53
N PRO A 52 -6.29 -4.91 -10.87
CA PRO A 52 -5.58 -6.00 -11.53
C PRO A 52 -4.09 -5.97 -11.17
N ALA A 53 -3.48 -7.14 -11.16
CA ALA A 53 -2.05 -7.23 -10.91
C ALA A 53 -1.30 -6.40 -11.95
N GLY A 54 -0.29 -5.66 -11.49
CA GLY A 54 0.47 -4.77 -12.36
C GLY A 54 -0.06 -3.35 -12.41
N ARG A 55 -1.20 -3.09 -11.78
CA ARG A 55 -1.76 -1.75 -11.70
C ARG A 55 -1.55 -1.16 -10.32
N ALA A 56 -1.43 0.17 -10.26
CA ALA A 56 -1.26 0.89 -9.01
C ALA A 56 -2.61 1.39 -8.51
N LEU A 57 -2.71 1.55 -7.19
CA LEU A 57 -3.86 2.16 -6.55
C LEU A 57 -3.41 3.44 -5.89
N GLN A 58 -4.10 4.55 -6.13
CA GLN A 58 -3.79 5.81 -5.48
C GLN A 58 -4.63 5.94 -4.22
N GLN A 59 -3.99 6.30 -3.13
CA GLN A 59 -4.66 6.44 -1.84
C GLN A 59 -4.24 7.73 -1.18
N ARG A 60 -5.21 8.49 -0.73
CA ARG A 60 -4.99 9.75 -0.03
C ARG A 60 -5.05 9.50 1.48
N PHE A 61 -4.12 10.12 2.19
CA PHE A 61 -4.05 10.00 3.64
C PHE A 61 -4.41 11.34 4.27
N SER A 62 -5.69 11.49 4.61
CA SER A 62 -6.20 12.76 5.13
C SER A 62 -5.76 13.03 6.55
N ASP A 63 -5.60 12.00 7.35
CA ASP A 63 -5.27 12.13 8.75
C ASP A 63 -3.84 11.71 9.03
N ALA A 64 -3.22 12.38 9.98
CA ALA A 64 -1.91 11.98 10.46
C ALA A 64 -2.04 10.73 11.31
N GLY A 65 -1.00 9.91 11.34
CA GLY A 65 -0.98 8.72 12.15
C GLY A 65 -0.20 7.60 11.50
N ARG A 66 -0.26 6.45 12.11
CA ARG A 66 0.37 5.25 11.59
C ARG A 66 -0.62 4.46 10.77
N TYR A 67 -0.14 3.94 9.65
CA TYR A 67 -0.97 3.15 8.76
C TYR A 67 -0.26 1.85 8.42
N GLN A 68 -1.04 0.78 8.39
CA GLN A 68 -0.57 -0.52 7.97
C GLN A 68 -1.18 -0.82 6.61
N ILE A 69 -0.34 -0.95 5.61
CA ILE A 69 -0.78 -1.20 4.23
C ILE A 69 -0.51 -2.66 3.92
N THR A 70 -1.53 -3.38 3.50
CA THR A 70 -1.43 -4.79 3.15
C THR A 70 -1.96 -4.98 1.74
N VAL A 71 -1.29 -5.84 0.97
CA VAL A 71 -1.77 -6.25 -0.33
C VAL A 71 -1.87 -7.77 -0.35
N MET A 72 -2.92 -8.28 -0.98
CA MET A 72 -3.14 -9.72 -1.12
C MET A 72 -3.49 -10.03 -2.56
N ASP A 73 -3.11 -11.21 -3.03
CA ASP A 73 -3.52 -11.66 -4.35
C ASP A 73 -4.47 -12.86 -4.25
N ASP A 74 -4.92 -13.35 -5.41
CA ASP A 74 -5.86 -14.47 -5.44
C ASP A 74 -5.24 -15.78 -5.00
N ALA A 75 -3.93 -15.87 -5.01
CA ALA A 75 -3.24 -17.09 -4.57
C ALA A 75 -3.00 -17.13 -3.06
N GLY A 76 -3.44 -16.11 -2.34
CA GLY A 76 -3.27 -16.04 -0.89
C GLY A 76 -1.95 -15.46 -0.44
N ARG A 77 -1.14 -14.96 -1.37
CA ARG A 77 0.10 -14.28 -1.01
C ARG A 77 -0.20 -12.88 -0.52
N TYR A 78 0.63 -12.38 0.36
CA TYR A 78 0.44 -11.04 0.85
C TYR A 78 1.76 -10.40 1.23
N ASP A 79 1.76 -9.08 1.29
CA ASP A 79 2.87 -8.30 1.82
C ASP A 79 2.30 -7.14 2.62
N ARG A 80 3.08 -6.62 3.54
CA ARG A 80 2.64 -5.59 4.46
C ARG A 80 3.76 -4.62 4.73
N VAL A 81 3.42 -3.33 4.76
CA VAL A 81 4.36 -2.29 5.19
C VAL A 81 3.63 -1.37 6.15
N GLU A 82 4.39 -0.77 7.04
CA GLU A 82 3.88 0.25 7.94
C GLU A 82 4.48 1.59 7.57
N ILE A 83 3.66 2.62 7.58
CA ILE A 83 4.12 3.98 7.33
C ILE A 83 3.52 4.91 8.37
N SER A 84 4.12 6.09 8.49
CA SER A 84 3.60 7.15 9.35
C SER A 84 3.33 8.37 8.49
N VAL A 85 2.22 9.04 8.74
CA VAL A 85 1.86 10.29 8.06
C VAL A 85 1.86 11.39 9.10
N ARG A 86 2.59 12.44 8.84
CA ARG A 86 2.71 13.56 9.75
C ARG A 86 2.19 14.84 9.15
#